data_565264b3bebe269df69bd7beec03350f
#
_entry.id   565264b3bebe269df69bd7beec03350f
#
_cell.length_a   1.000
_cell.length_b   1.000
_cell.length_c   1.000
_cell.angle_alpha   90.00
_cell.angle_beta   90.00
_cell.angle_gamma   90.00
#
_symmetry.space_group_name_H-M   'P 1'
#
loop_
_entity.id
_entity.type
_entity.pdbx_description
1 polymer ?
#
loop_
_entity_poly.entity_id
_entity_poly.type
_entity_poly.pdbx_seq_one_letter_code
_entity_poly.pdbx_strand_id
1 'polypeptide(L)'
;MSKFISKQSVAIWYALTALLATFLVGQVILWFFPDRSSMGASLLFILMNCIPLIVAAVFSLVLSEVNSLGEFFKKVFLQKESSLSWILAFFIPVIYYGISILLMNVRFTGNSLLAFFLYFPWTLLYGGLEEVGWR
;
A
#
# COMPACT_ATOMS: atom_id res chain seq x y z
N MET A 1 -29.96 13.97 3.59
CA MET A 1 -28.92 14.59 4.46
C MET A 1 -27.49 14.38 3.93
N SER A 2 -27.25 14.53 2.60
CA SER A 2 -25.97 14.12 1.97
C SER A 2 -25.31 15.16 1.08
N LYS A 3 -25.45 16.45 1.31
CA LYS A 3 -24.96 17.48 0.36
C LYS A 3 -23.78 18.36 0.82
N PHE A 4 -23.14 18.11 1.95
CA PHE A 4 -22.08 19.01 2.43
C PHE A 4 -20.81 18.39 3.02
N ILE A 5 -20.47 17.17 2.64
CA ILE A 5 -19.10 16.76 2.89
C ILE A 5 -18.30 17.14 1.64
N SER A 6 -17.48 18.19 1.74
CA SER A 6 -16.60 18.56 0.63
C SER A 6 -15.64 17.40 0.33
N LYS A 7 -15.20 17.24 -0.92
CA LYS A 7 -14.20 16.21 -1.28
C LYS A 7 -12.93 16.30 -0.40
N GLN A 8 -12.57 17.51 0.01
CA GLN A 8 -11.45 17.75 0.93
C GLN A 8 -11.72 17.18 2.33
N SER A 9 -12.94 17.35 2.86
CA SER A 9 -13.31 16.77 4.16
C SER A 9 -13.28 15.25 4.14
N VAL A 10 -13.73 14.62 3.05
CA VAL A 10 -13.66 13.16 2.88
C VAL A 10 -12.21 12.68 2.88
N ALA A 11 -11.32 13.33 2.13
CA ALA A 11 -9.90 12.98 2.07
C ALA A 11 -9.23 13.13 3.44
N ILE A 12 -9.55 14.18 4.20
CA ILE A 12 -9.03 14.38 5.56
C ILE A 12 -9.50 13.25 6.50
N TRP A 13 -10.80 12.95 6.50
CA TRP A 13 -11.34 11.89 7.34
C TRP A 13 -10.78 10.51 6.97
N TYR A 14 -10.64 10.23 5.68
CA TYR A 14 -9.98 9.03 5.20
C TYR A 14 -8.54 8.94 5.74
N ALA A 15 -7.74 9.97 5.52
CA ALA A 15 -6.35 9.99 5.95
C ALA A 15 -6.21 9.82 7.47
N LEU A 16 -7.01 10.55 8.26
CA LEU A 16 -7.02 10.43 9.72
C LEU A 16 -7.40 9.02 10.18
N THR A 17 -8.43 8.42 9.57
CA THR A 17 -8.87 7.06 9.91
C THR A 17 -7.80 6.03 9.56
N ALA A 18 -7.21 6.11 8.38
CA ALA A 18 -6.15 5.20 7.95
C ALA A 18 -4.92 5.32 8.85
N LEU A 19 -4.45 6.55 9.13
CA LEU A 19 -3.30 6.80 10.00
C LEU A 19 -3.55 6.31 11.43
N LEU A 20 -4.71 6.61 12.01
CA LEU A 20 -5.05 6.17 13.36
C LEU A 20 -5.12 4.65 13.46
N ALA A 21 -5.77 3.99 12.51
CA ALA A 21 -5.87 2.53 12.48
C ALA A 21 -4.49 1.87 12.30
N THR A 22 -3.66 2.38 11.41
CA THR A 22 -2.28 1.91 11.21
C THR A 22 -1.45 2.10 12.48
N PHE A 23 -1.55 3.26 13.14
CA PHE A 23 -0.86 3.53 14.39
C PHE A 23 -1.30 2.54 15.49
N LEU A 24 -2.59 2.31 15.67
CA LEU A 24 -3.11 1.38 16.69
C LEU A 24 -2.61 -0.05 16.46
N VAL A 25 -2.65 -0.56 15.22
CA VAL A 25 -2.11 -1.89 14.92
C VAL A 25 -0.59 -1.92 15.13
N GLY A 26 0.12 -0.86 14.77
CA GLY A 26 1.55 -0.72 15.05
C GLY A 26 1.86 -0.82 16.55
N GLN A 27 1.06 -0.17 17.42
CA GLN A 27 1.21 -0.29 18.87
C GLN A 27 0.96 -1.72 19.35
N VAL A 28 -0.03 -2.41 18.82
CA VAL A 28 -0.29 -3.82 19.15
C VAL A 28 0.93 -4.69 18.80
N ILE A 29 1.52 -4.48 17.62
CA ILE A 29 2.74 -5.20 17.22
C ILE A 29 3.87 -4.95 18.22
N LEU A 30 4.09 -3.70 18.60
CA LEU A 30 5.17 -3.33 19.52
C LEU A 30 4.98 -3.93 20.93
N TRP A 31 3.75 -4.02 21.41
CA TRP A 31 3.46 -4.46 22.78
C TRP A 31 3.40 -5.98 22.91
N PHE A 32 2.84 -6.67 21.93
CA PHE A 32 2.59 -8.11 22.02
C PHE A 32 3.64 -8.96 21.30
N PHE A 33 4.44 -8.35 20.41
CA PHE A 33 5.44 -9.06 19.62
C PHE A 33 6.82 -8.38 19.72
N PRO A 34 7.51 -8.52 20.87
CA PRO A 34 8.86 -7.97 21.05
C PRO A 34 9.85 -8.57 20.03
N ASP A 35 9.67 -9.85 19.68
CA ASP A 35 10.38 -10.48 18.57
C ASP A 35 9.63 -10.22 17.26
N ARG A 36 10.15 -9.25 16.49
CA ARG A 36 9.59 -8.84 15.20
C ARG A 36 9.81 -9.87 14.09
N SER A 37 10.65 -10.86 14.29
CA SER A 37 10.88 -11.94 13.33
C SER A 37 9.81 -13.05 13.45
N SER A 38 8.98 -13.00 14.47
CA SER A 38 7.91 -13.97 14.68
C SER A 38 6.88 -13.94 13.55
N MET A 39 6.30 -15.09 13.24
CA MET A 39 5.26 -15.22 12.22
C MET A 39 4.04 -14.34 12.55
N GLY A 40 3.69 -14.22 13.85
CA GLY A 40 2.59 -13.37 14.30
C GLY A 40 2.84 -11.89 14.02
N ALA A 41 4.05 -11.39 14.30
CA ALA A 41 4.43 -10.02 13.97
C ALA A 41 4.38 -9.76 12.46
N SER A 42 4.87 -10.70 11.65
CA SER A 42 4.85 -10.60 10.19
C SER A 42 3.42 -10.52 9.63
N LEU A 43 2.51 -11.35 10.13
CA LEU A 43 1.10 -11.33 9.72
C LEU A 43 0.40 -10.01 10.09
N LEU A 44 0.63 -9.51 11.30
CA LEU A 44 0.08 -8.21 11.72
C LEU A 44 0.69 -7.06 10.94
N PHE A 45 1.96 -7.14 10.56
CA PHE A 45 2.59 -6.14 9.71
C PHE A 45 1.96 -6.10 8.31
N ILE A 46 1.68 -7.26 7.71
CA ILE A 46 0.94 -7.36 6.44
C ILE A 46 -0.46 -6.74 6.60
N LEU A 47 -1.17 -7.08 7.68
CA LEU A 47 -2.49 -6.51 7.97
C LEU A 47 -2.43 -4.98 8.10
N MET A 48 -1.43 -4.47 8.81
CA MET A 48 -1.19 -3.03 8.95
C MET A 48 -1.04 -2.34 7.59
N ASN A 49 -0.29 -2.92 6.67
CA ASN A 49 -0.11 -2.39 5.32
C ASN A 49 -1.37 -2.49 4.45
N CYS A 50 -2.33 -3.36 4.81
CA CYS A 50 -3.63 -3.44 4.15
C CYS A 50 -4.64 -2.40 4.67
N ILE A 51 -4.38 -1.72 5.80
CA ILE A 51 -5.33 -0.78 6.42
C ILE A 51 -5.76 0.33 5.46
N PRO A 52 -4.87 1.04 4.73
CA PRO A 52 -5.31 2.07 3.80
C PRO A 52 -6.29 1.55 2.75
N LEU A 53 -6.04 0.35 2.19
CA LEU A 53 -6.93 -0.30 1.23
C LEU A 53 -8.29 -0.64 1.86
N ILE A 54 -8.31 -1.17 3.09
CA ILE A 54 -9.54 -1.50 3.80
C ILE A 54 -10.35 -0.23 4.08
N VAL A 55 -9.70 0.82 4.57
CA VAL A 55 -10.35 2.11 4.84
C VAL A 55 -10.89 2.71 3.54
N ALA A 56 -10.13 2.66 2.44
CA ALA A 56 -10.60 3.12 1.12
C ALA A 56 -11.86 2.37 0.67
N ALA A 57 -11.89 1.05 0.83
CA ALA A 57 -13.06 0.23 0.47
C ALA A 57 -14.29 0.62 1.31
N VAL A 58 -14.11 0.80 2.63
CA VAL A 58 -15.20 1.21 3.53
C VAL A 58 -15.72 2.60 3.16
N PHE A 59 -14.83 3.58 2.95
CA PHE A 59 -15.24 4.93 2.56
C PHE A 59 -15.97 4.94 1.22
N SER A 60 -15.48 4.21 0.21
CA SER A 60 -16.13 4.12 -1.10
C SER A 60 -17.54 3.52 -1.02
N LEU A 61 -17.75 2.53 -0.14
CA LEU A 61 -19.07 1.95 0.10
C LEU A 61 -19.99 2.92 0.85
N VAL A 62 -19.51 3.54 1.93
CA VAL A 62 -20.30 4.48 2.76
C VAL A 62 -20.70 5.71 1.96
N LEU A 63 -19.82 6.21 1.09
CA LEU A 63 -20.10 7.35 0.22
C LEU A 63 -20.89 6.98 -1.04
N SER A 64 -21.23 5.70 -1.20
CA SER A 64 -21.96 5.18 -2.38
C SER A 64 -21.23 5.43 -3.70
N GLU A 65 -19.90 5.49 -3.67
CA GLU A 65 -19.08 5.56 -4.90
C GLU A 65 -19.01 4.20 -5.62
N VAL A 66 -19.21 3.13 -4.86
CA VAL A 66 -19.35 1.75 -5.34
C VAL A 66 -20.49 1.07 -4.59
N ASN A 67 -21.12 0.09 -5.24
CA ASN A 67 -22.26 -0.64 -4.66
C ASN A 67 -21.84 -1.95 -3.97
N SER A 68 -20.61 -2.40 -4.20
CA SER A 68 -20.10 -3.64 -3.63
C SER A 68 -18.57 -3.64 -3.56
N LEU A 69 -18.02 -4.52 -2.69
CA LEU A 69 -16.58 -4.78 -2.65
C LEU A 69 -16.05 -5.29 -3.99
N GLY A 70 -16.81 -6.11 -4.71
CA GLY A 70 -16.41 -6.60 -6.03
C GLY A 70 -16.26 -5.46 -7.05
N GLU A 71 -17.15 -4.46 -7.02
CA GLU A 71 -17.04 -3.27 -7.86
C GLU A 71 -15.82 -2.42 -7.45
N PHE A 72 -15.59 -2.27 -6.14
CA PHE A 72 -14.39 -1.59 -5.63
C PHE A 72 -13.11 -2.22 -6.17
N PHE A 73 -12.95 -3.53 -5.97
CA PHE A 73 -11.76 -4.23 -6.45
C PHE A 73 -11.60 -4.18 -7.97
N LYS A 74 -12.71 -4.25 -8.71
CA LYS A 74 -12.68 -4.08 -10.16
C LYS A 74 -12.20 -2.70 -10.57
N LYS A 75 -12.67 -1.65 -9.92
CA LYS A 75 -12.19 -0.27 -10.18
C LYS A 75 -10.71 -0.11 -9.85
N VAL A 76 -10.26 -0.66 -8.73
CA VAL A 76 -8.89 -0.49 -8.23
C VAL A 76 -7.88 -1.30 -9.06
N PHE A 77 -8.16 -2.57 -9.34
CA PHE A 77 -7.19 -3.47 -9.95
C PHE A 77 -7.36 -3.69 -11.46
N LEU A 78 -8.56 -3.46 -11.99
CA LEU A 78 -8.86 -3.72 -13.40
C LEU A 78 -9.11 -2.43 -14.20
N GLN A 79 -8.86 -1.27 -13.62
CA GLN A 79 -8.91 -0.01 -14.34
C GLN A 79 -7.80 0.00 -15.39
N LYS A 80 -8.15 0.37 -16.62
CA LYS A 80 -7.15 0.52 -17.69
C LYS A 80 -6.32 1.77 -17.40
N GLU A 81 -5.07 1.55 -17.08
CA GLU A 81 -4.09 2.63 -16.93
C GLU A 81 -3.52 3.03 -18.29
N SER A 82 -3.07 4.28 -18.41
CA SER A 82 -2.40 4.75 -19.60
C SER A 82 -1.05 4.05 -19.79
N SER A 83 -0.61 3.87 -21.04
CA SER A 83 0.73 3.35 -21.31
C SER A 83 1.84 4.19 -20.65
N LEU A 84 1.61 5.50 -20.54
CA LEU A 84 2.54 6.39 -19.85
C LEU A 84 2.65 6.07 -18.33
N SER A 85 1.52 5.75 -17.66
CA SER A 85 1.54 5.34 -16.25
C SER A 85 2.39 4.09 -16.04
N TRP A 86 2.28 3.11 -16.93
CA TRP A 86 3.10 1.89 -16.87
C TRP A 86 4.59 2.17 -17.13
N ILE A 87 4.90 3.02 -18.10
CA ILE A 87 6.28 3.44 -18.38
C ILE A 87 6.86 4.13 -17.15
N LEU A 88 6.15 5.10 -16.58
CA LEU A 88 6.61 5.81 -15.37
C LEU A 88 6.77 4.87 -14.17
N ALA A 89 5.81 3.98 -13.93
CA ALA A 89 5.88 3.02 -12.85
C ALA A 89 7.09 2.08 -12.94
N PHE A 90 7.52 1.75 -14.15
CA PHE A 90 8.71 0.93 -14.38
C PHE A 90 10.01 1.74 -14.31
N PHE A 91 10.07 2.89 -14.98
CA PHE A 91 11.33 3.65 -15.12
C PHE A 91 11.70 4.45 -13.88
N ILE A 92 10.73 4.97 -13.09
CA ILE A 92 11.03 5.74 -11.87
C ILE A 92 11.84 4.90 -10.87
N PRO A 93 11.46 3.68 -10.49
CA PRO A 93 12.28 2.85 -9.62
C PRO A 93 13.66 2.52 -10.21
N VAL A 94 13.74 2.23 -11.51
CA VAL A 94 15.01 1.94 -12.18
C VAL A 94 15.96 3.13 -12.11
N ILE A 95 15.46 4.34 -12.39
CA ILE A 95 16.24 5.57 -12.28
C ILE A 95 16.65 5.83 -10.83
N TYR A 96 15.72 5.70 -9.89
CA TYR A 96 15.99 5.91 -8.47
C TYR A 96 17.09 4.99 -7.95
N TYR A 97 16.98 3.69 -8.21
CA TYR A 97 18.00 2.72 -7.80
C TYR A 97 19.30 2.88 -8.58
N GLY A 98 19.25 3.21 -9.88
CA GLY A 98 20.42 3.50 -10.68
C GLY A 98 21.23 4.68 -10.13
N ILE A 99 20.55 5.78 -9.82
CA ILE A 99 21.19 6.96 -9.18
C ILE A 99 21.74 6.59 -7.81
N SER A 100 20.99 5.85 -6.99
CA SER A 100 21.44 5.43 -5.66
C SER A 100 22.71 4.57 -5.74
N ILE A 101 22.82 3.65 -6.68
CA ILE A 101 24.01 2.82 -6.91
C ILE A 101 25.21 3.70 -7.31
N LEU A 102 25.01 4.66 -8.20
CA LEU A 102 26.07 5.55 -8.69
C LEU A 102 26.57 6.50 -7.61
N LEU A 103 25.67 7.09 -6.81
CA LEU A 103 26.03 8.10 -5.82
C LEU A 103 26.52 7.51 -4.50
N MET A 104 25.97 6.37 -4.07
CA MET A 104 26.22 5.80 -2.74
C MET A 104 27.26 4.69 -2.74
N ASN A 105 27.89 4.39 -3.87
CA ASN A 105 28.89 3.33 -3.99
C ASN A 105 28.37 1.97 -3.45
N VAL A 106 27.06 1.71 -3.58
CA VAL A 106 26.41 0.52 -3.06
C VAL A 106 26.92 -0.69 -3.84
N ARG A 107 27.61 -1.58 -3.16
CA ARG A 107 28.00 -2.84 -3.76
C ARG A 107 26.77 -3.74 -3.93
N PHE A 108 26.61 -4.26 -5.14
CA PHE A 108 25.55 -5.22 -5.43
C PHE A 108 25.85 -6.51 -4.63
N THR A 109 25.18 -6.70 -3.51
CA THR A 109 25.30 -7.91 -2.68
C THR A 109 24.44 -9.06 -3.23
N GLY A 110 24.27 -9.07 -4.50
CA GLY A 110 23.69 -10.00 -5.45
C GLY A 110 22.87 -11.17 -4.92
N ASN A 111 21.59 -10.95 -4.62
CA ASN A 111 20.64 -12.03 -4.80
C ASN A 111 20.39 -12.21 -6.30
N SER A 112 20.26 -13.44 -6.78
CA SER A 112 20.00 -13.72 -8.20
C SER A 112 18.70 -13.05 -8.66
N LEU A 113 18.58 -12.74 -9.95
CA LEU A 113 17.32 -12.28 -10.54
C LEU A 113 16.14 -13.20 -10.20
N LEU A 114 16.40 -14.51 -10.07
CA LEU A 114 15.39 -15.48 -9.62
C LEU A 114 14.88 -15.16 -8.21
N ALA A 115 15.77 -14.79 -7.27
CA ALA A 115 15.37 -14.40 -5.93
C ALA A 115 14.47 -13.15 -5.96
N PHE A 116 14.78 -12.16 -6.83
CA PHE A 116 13.91 -11.01 -7.02
C PHE A 116 12.48 -11.43 -7.42
N PHE A 117 12.31 -12.29 -8.40
CA PHE A 117 10.98 -12.76 -8.83
C PHE A 117 10.26 -13.57 -7.75
N LEU A 118 10.97 -14.35 -6.94
CA LEU A 118 10.39 -15.10 -5.83
C LEU A 118 9.95 -14.20 -4.67
N TYR A 119 10.69 -13.11 -4.42
CA TYR A 119 10.34 -12.15 -3.36
C TYR A 119 9.33 -11.08 -3.82
N PHE A 120 9.12 -10.89 -5.11
CA PHE A 120 8.20 -9.88 -5.65
C PHE A 120 6.77 -9.99 -5.09
N PRO A 121 6.13 -11.18 -5.00
CA PRO A 121 4.82 -11.30 -4.36
C PRO A 121 4.83 -10.87 -2.90
N TRP A 122 5.91 -11.15 -2.16
CA TRP A 122 6.08 -10.68 -0.79
C TRP A 122 6.17 -9.17 -0.70
N THR A 123 6.95 -8.53 -1.56
CA THR A 123 7.06 -7.05 -1.55
C THR A 123 5.73 -6.38 -1.86
N LEU A 124 4.88 -6.97 -2.70
CA LEU A 124 3.51 -6.49 -2.93
C LEU A 124 2.65 -6.57 -1.67
N LEU A 125 2.76 -7.64 -0.90
CA LEU A 125 2.03 -7.79 0.37
C LEU A 125 2.56 -6.88 1.47
N TYR A 126 3.88 -6.63 1.51
CA TYR A 126 4.52 -5.82 2.53
C TYR A 126 4.42 -4.31 2.30
N GLY A 127 4.18 -3.83 1.10
CA GLY A 127 4.13 -2.40 0.81
C GLY A 127 3.23 -2.01 -0.37
N GLY A 128 3.06 -2.90 -1.35
CA GLY A 128 2.31 -2.57 -2.57
C GLY A 128 0.82 -2.32 -2.35
N LEU A 129 0.20 -3.02 -1.41
CA LEU A 129 -1.24 -2.85 -1.11
C LEU A 129 -1.54 -1.53 -0.38
N GLU A 130 -0.59 -0.99 0.34
CA GLU A 130 -0.71 0.34 0.95
C GLU A 130 -0.87 1.42 -0.13
N GLU A 131 -0.06 1.38 -1.17
CA GLU A 131 -0.09 2.35 -2.28
C GLU A 131 -1.43 2.35 -3.02
N VAL A 132 -2.09 1.19 -3.11
CA VAL A 132 -3.42 1.08 -3.70
C VAL A 132 -4.47 1.82 -2.88
N GLY A 133 -4.34 1.79 -1.55
CA GLY A 133 -5.25 2.49 -0.65
C GLY A 133 -5.14 4.02 -0.72
N TRP A 134 -3.97 4.55 -1.08
CA TRP A 134 -3.74 6.00 -1.16
C TRP A 134 -4.15 6.63 -2.51
N ARG A 135 -4.52 5.86 -3.49
CA ARG A 135 -5.03 6.34 -4.79
C ARG A 135 -6.51 6.69 -4.73
#